data_ac667c27e7125cd19d781d423c3a3590
#
_entry.id   ac667c27e7125cd19d781d423c3a3590
#
_cell.length_a   1.000
_cell.length_b   1.000
_cell.length_c   1.000
_cell.angle_alpha   90.00
_cell.angle_beta   90.00
_cell.angle_gamma   90.00
#
_symmetry.space_group_name_H-M   'P 1'
#
loop_
_entity.id
_entity.type
_entity.pdbx_description
1 polymer ?
#
loop_
_entity_poly.entity_id
_entity_poly.type
_entity_poly.pdbx_seq_one_letter_code
_entity_poly.pdbx_strand_id
1 'polypeptide(L)'
;MSAFREQLDAYVKQKYGVVSELLPFSHEDYSIYRHTLTGRWFAVFIVKDRSEFGLPGNGNAEIVCFKIRDNMLADVLARQPGYLRGYPSRMWNWLSAILDGTVPLEDICRWLDESYEATKSKTKNKRIPLARKQT
;
A
#
# COMPACT_ATOMS: atom_id res chain seq x y z
N MET A 1 -10.67 12.47 -7.21
CA MET A 1 -10.33 11.60 -6.07
C MET A 1 -11.60 10.95 -5.56
N SER A 2 -11.54 9.68 -5.23
CA SER A 2 -12.72 8.97 -4.77
C SER A 2 -13.00 9.24 -3.30
N ALA A 3 -14.24 8.99 -2.88
CA ALA A 3 -14.59 9.10 -1.47
C ALA A 3 -13.80 8.11 -0.62
N PHE A 4 -13.47 6.96 -1.16
CA PHE A 4 -12.65 5.97 -0.45
C PHE A 4 -11.27 6.52 -0.16
N ARG A 5 -10.67 7.19 -1.14
CA ARG A 5 -9.35 7.78 -0.97
C ARG A 5 -9.38 8.86 0.09
N GLU A 6 -10.41 9.69 0.08
CA GLU A 6 -10.54 10.76 1.06
C GLU A 6 -10.67 10.21 2.47
N GLN A 7 -11.42 9.13 2.62
CA GLN A 7 -11.57 8.50 3.93
C GLN A 7 -10.26 7.89 4.42
N LEU A 8 -9.49 7.27 3.52
CA LEU A 8 -8.17 6.74 3.88
C LEU A 8 -7.22 7.85 4.28
N ASP A 9 -7.20 8.94 3.51
CA ASP A 9 -6.33 10.08 3.83
C ASP A 9 -6.67 10.64 5.21
N ALA A 10 -7.96 10.75 5.54
CA ALA A 10 -8.38 11.22 6.85
C ALA A 10 -7.97 10.27 7.97
N TYR A 11 -8.13 8.98 7.74
CA TYR A 11 -7.75 7.96 8.71
C TYR A 11 -6.25 8.03 9.03
N VAL A 12 -5.42 8.08 7.99
CA VAL A 12 -3.98 8.07 8.15
C VAL A 12 -3.48 9.37 8.77
N LYS A 13 -4.08 10.49 8.38
CA LYS A 13 -3.72 11.78 8.97
C LYS A 13 -4.04 11.80 10.46
N GLN A 14 -5.20 11.30 10.83
CA GLN A 14 -5.62 11.31 12.23
C GLN A 14 -4.76 10.36 13.06
N LYS A 15 -4.46 9.19 12.53
CA LYS A 15 -3.75 8.16 13.31
C LYS A 15 -2.25 8.39 13.35
N TYR A 16 -1.65 8.81 12.24
CA TYR A 16 -0.19 8.86 12.09
C TYR A 16 0.34 10.25 11.83
N GLY A 17 -0.53 11.23 11.58
CA GLY A 17 -0.09 12.56 11.24
C GLY A 17 0.54 12.68 9.86
N VAL A 18 0.24 11.73 8.97
CA VAL A 18 0.85 11.65 7.64
C VAL A 18 -0.16 12.11 6.61
N VAL A 19 0.30 12.90 5.63
CA VAL A 19 -0.51 13.28 4.47
C VAL A 19 0.16 12.71 3.22
N SER A 20 -0.66 12.45 2.20
CA SER A 20 -0.12 11.89 0.96
C SER A 20 0.70 12.92 0.20
N GLU A 21 1.66 12.43 -0.58
CA GLU A 21 2.55 13.24 -1.41
C GLU A 21 2.53 12.70 -2.82
N LEU A 22 2.48 13.60 -3.80
CA LEU A 22 2.65 13.21 -5.19
C LEU A 22 4.12 12.98 -5.47
N LEU A 23 4.41 11.99 -6.32
CA LEU A 23 5.78 11.74 -6.75
C LEU A 23 6.10 12.71 -7.90
N PRO A 24 7.05 13.64 -7.72
CA PRO A 24 7.23 14.74 -8.65
C PRO A 24 7.81 14.35 -10.01
N PHE A 25 8.44 13.19 -10.10
CA PHE A 25 9.06 12.74 -11.36
C PHE A 25 8.19 11.73 -12.11
N SER A 26 6.98 11.47 -11.64
CA SER A 26 6.09 10.49 -12.26
C SER A 26 5.17 11.18 -13.25
N HIS A 27 4.95 10.55 -14.38
CA HIS A 27 3.96 11.01 -15.36
C HIS A 27 2.56 10.47 -15.04
N GLU A 28 2.47 9.54 -14.11
CA GLU A 28 1.21 8.94 -13.67
C GLU A 28 0.75 9.62 -12.40
N ASP A 29 -0.50 9.39 -12.04
CA ASP A 29 -1.01 9.87 -10.76
C ASP A 29 -0.58 8.90 -9.67
N TYR A 30 0.67 9.00 -9.29
CA TYR A 30 1.24 8.23 -8.19
C TYR A 30 1.36 9.12 -6.97
N SER A 31 0.89 8.62 -5.83
CA SER A 31 1.13 9.29 -4.57
C SER A 31 1.48 8.27 -3.51
N ILE A 32 2.05 8.74 -2.41
CA ILE A 32 2.56 7.85 -1.38
C ILE A 32 2.21 8.37 0.00
N TYR A 33 2.19 7.44 0.96
CA TYR A 33 2.33 7.76 2.37
C TYR A 33 3.73 7.33 2.78
N ARG A 34 4.45 8.21 3.49
CA ARG A 34 5.78 7.85 3.96
C ARG A 34 5.93 8.14 5.44
N HIS A 35 6.79 7.38 6.09
CA HIS A 35 7.13 7.63 7.50
C HIS A 35 7.87 8.95 7.61
N THR A 36 7.47 9.76 8.59
CA THR A 36 8.06 11.08 8.78
C THR A 36 9.54 11.00 9.15
N LEU A 37 9.91 10.04 9.98
CA LEU A 37 11.28 9.95 10.47
C LEU A 37 12.23 9.27 9.51
N THR A 38 11.80 8.20 8.86
CA THR A 38 12.71 7.40 8.02
C THR A 38 12.57 7.70 6.54
N GLY A 39 11.45 8.29 6.12
CA GLY A 39 11.15 8.51 4.72
C GLY A 39 10.71 7.26 3.97
N ARG A 40 10.61 6.12 4.63
CA ARG A 40 10.20 4.87 3.97
C ARG A 40 8.72 4.90 3.64
N TRP A 41 8.36 4.36 2.50
CA TRP A 41 6.97 4.33 2.05
C TRP A 41 6.23 3.18 2.74
N PHE A 42 4.99 3.43 3.14
CA PHE A 42 4.13 2.36 3.64
C PHE A 42 2.86 2.21 2.81
N ALA A 43 2.64 3.09 1.84
CA ALA A 43 1.56 2.92 0.87
C ALA A 43 1.90 3.66 -0.41
N VAL A 44 1.44 3.11 -1.53
CA VAL A 44 1.57 3.74 -2.84
C VAL A 44 0.18 3.71 -3.48
N PHE A 45 -0.24 4.84 -4.00
CA PHE A 45 -1.51 4.95 -4.73
C PHE A 45 -1.20 5.14 -6.20
N ILE A 46 -1.92 4.40 -7.04
CA ILE A 46 -1.73 4.44 -8.49
C ILE A 46 -3.09 4.60 -9.15
N VAL A 47 -3.20 5.59 -10.05
CA VAL A 47 -4.41 5.78 -10.86
C VAL A 47 -4.06 5.51 -12.30
N LYS A 48 -4.76 4.58 -12.93
CA LYS A 48 -4.57 4.24 -14.33
C LYS A 48 -5.89 3.78 -14.92
N ASP A 49 -5.92 3.68 -16.26
CA ASP A 49 -7.05 3.09 -16.94
C ASP A 49 -7.27 1.67 -16.43
N ARG A 50 -8.53 1.30 -16.28
CA ARG A 50 -8.88 -0.03 -15.76
C ARG A 50 -8.24 -1.16 -16.55
N SER A 51 -8.09 -0.98 -17.86
CA SER A 51 -7.50 -2.01 -18.71
C SER A 51 -6.04 -2.29 -18.33
N GLU A 52 -5.32 -1.30 -17.81
CA GLU A 52 -3.93 -1.48 -17.42
C GLU A 52 -3.78 -2.34 -16.16
N PHE A 53 -4.85 -2.44 -15.37
CA PHE A 53 -4.88 -3.33 -14.21
C PHE A 53 -5.54 -4.67 -14.54
N GLY A 54 -5.95 -4.86 -15.79
CA GLY A 54 -6.68 -6.08 -16.17
C GLY A 54 -8.11 -6.11 -15.67
N LEU A 55 -8.69 -4.95 -15.39
CA LEU A 55 -10.04 -4.84 -14.85
C LEU A 55 -11.05 -4.58 -15.96
N PRO A 56 -12.27 -5.07 -15.83
CA PRO A 56 -13.32 -4.80 -16.82
C PRO A 56 -13.84 -3.37 -16.69
N GLY A 57 -14.52 -2.91 -17.73
CA GLY A 57 -15.14 -1.60 -17.71
C GLY A 57 -14.25 -0.52 -18.27
N ASN A 58 -14.75 0.70 -18.29
CA ASN A 58 -14.09 1.86 -18.85
C ASN A 58 -13.71 2.84 -17.76
N GLY A 59 -12.76 3.72 -18.08
CA GLY A 59 -12.35 4.79 -17.20
C GLY A 59 -11.18 4.37 -16.32
N ASN A 60 -10.84 5.22 -15.39
CA ASN A 60 -9.70 5.01 -14.52
C ASN A 60 -10.12 4.29 -13.24
N ALA A 61 -9.17 3.58 -12.66
CA ALA A 61 -9.31 3.00 -11.34
C ALA A 61 -8.14 3.46 -10.48
N GLU A 62 -8.37 3.53 -9.18
CA GLU A 62 -7.32 3.83 -8.23
C GLU A 62 -7.09 2.60 -7.36
N ILE A 63 -5.83 2.23 -7.19
CA ILE A 63 -5.45 1.15 -6.28
C ILE A 63 -4.54 1.70 -5.20
N VAL A 64 -4.56 1.05 -4.03
CA VAL A 64 -3.60 1.31 -2.97
C VAL A 64 -2.75 0.07 -2.78
N CYS A 65 -1.44 0.28 -2.72
CA CYS A 65 -0.47 -0.79 -2.53
C CYS A 65 0.11 -0.70 -1.13
N PHE A 66 0.26 -1.84 -0.49
CA PHE A 66 0.75 -1.91 0.89
C PHE A 66 1.57 -3.18 1.08
N LYS A 67 2.41 -3.17 2.10
CA LYS A 67 3.30 -4.29 2.38
C LYS A 67 2.63 -5.26 3.35
N ILE A 68 2.64 -6.54 2.98
CA ILE A 68 2.18 -7.64 3.84
C ILE A 68 3.39 -8.49 4.13
N ARG A 69 3.78 -8.61 5.40
CA ARG A 69 4.99 -9.36 5.76
C ARG A 69 4.85 -10.85 5.50
N ASP A 70 3.65 -11.38 5.62
CA ASP A 70 3.39 -12.80 5.42
C ASP A 70 3.05 -13.05 3.95
N ASN A 71 4.00 -13.65 3.22
CA ASN A 71 3.81 -13.92 1.80
C ASN A 71 2.68 -14.88 1.51
N MET A 72 2.45 -15.84 2.39
CA MET A 72 1.33 -16.78 2.20
C MET A 72 0.00 -16.06 2.34
N LEU A 73 -0.10 -15.14 3.29
CA LEU A 73 -1.29 -14.33 3.44
C LEU A 73 -1.50 -13.45 2.21
N ALA A 74 -0.43 -12.84 1.70
CA ALA A 74 -0.52 -12.01 0.49
C ALA A 74 -1.02 -12.83 -0.69
N ASP A 75 -0.53 -14.07 -0.85
CA ASP A 75 -0.99 -14.95 -1.92
C ASP A 75 -2.47 -15.30 -1.79
N VAL A 76 -2.93 -15.58 -0.58
CA VAL A 76 -4.33 -15.88 -0.33
C VAL A 76 -5.20 -14.67 -0.65
N LEU A 77 -4.81 -13.50 -0.16
CA LEU A 77 -5.57 -12.27 -0.40
C LEU A 77 -5.61 -11.91 -1.88
N ALA A 78 -4.51 -12.15 -2.60
CA ALA A 78 -4.44 -11.82 -4.03
C ALA A 78 -5.48 -12.57 -4.86
N ARG A 79 -6.02 -13.66 -4.34
CA ARG A 79 -7.05 -14.44 -5.02
C ARG A 79 -8.46 -13.98 -4.68
N GLN A 80 -8.59 -13.05 -3.74
CA GLN A 80 -9.88 -12.53 -3.32
C GLN A 80 -10.30 -11.37 -4.21
N PRO A 81 -11.61 -11.14 -4.38
CA PRO A 81 -12.08 -10.03 -5.21
C PRO A 81 -11.53 -8.70 -4.70
N GLY A 82 -11.13 -7.84 -5.63
CA GLY A 82 -10.67 -6.50 -5.31
C GLY A 82 -9.20 -6.37 -4.98
N TYR A 83 -8.46 -7.49 -4.90
CA TYR A 83 -7.03 -7.46 -4.65
C TYR A 83 -6.26 -7.71 -5.95
N LEU A 84 -5.07 -7.14 -6.05
CA LEU A 84 -4.21 -7.24 -7.22
C LEU A 84 -2.76 -7.45 -6.78
N ARG A 85 -1.96 -8.06 -7.65
CA ARG A 85 -0.53 -8.22 -7.43
C ARG A 85 0.25 -7.55 -8.56
N GLY A 86 1.52 -7.25 -8.28
CA GLY A 86 2.41 -6.70 -9.28
C GLY A 86 2.56 -5.20 -9.25
N TYR A 87 1.98 -4.55 -8.28
CA TYR A 87 2.03 -3.09 -8.16
C TYR A 87 2.51 -2.72 -6.76
N PRO A 88 3.35 -1.69 -6.63
CA PRO A 88 3.98 -0.89 -7.69
C PRO A 88 5.07 -1.66 -8.41
N SER A 89 5.41 -2.82 -7.93
CA SER A 89 6.40 -3.68 -8.53
C SER A 89 6.01 -5.13 -8.23
N ARG A 90 6.79 -6.06 -8.78
CA ARG A 90 6.55 -7.48 -8.55
C ARG A 90 7.14 -7.98 -7.25
N MET A 91 7.50 -7.08 -6.36
CA MET A 91 7.96 -7.47 -5.04
C MET A 91 6.84 -8.25 -4.35
N TRP A 92 7.18 -9.44 -3.92
CA TRP A 92 6.18 -10.42 -3.53
C TRP A 92 5.50 -10.13 -2.21
N ASN A 93 6.05 -9.27 -1.38
CA ASN A 93 5.40 -8.90 -0.14
C ASN A 93 4.62 -7.57 -0.24
N TRP A 94 4.35 -7.10 -1.46
CA TRP A 94 3.46 -5.99 -1.70
C TRP A 94 2.17 -6.50 -2.35
N LEU A 95 1.06 -5.95 -1.90
CA LEU A 95 -0.27 -6.32 -2.38
C LEU A 95 -1.05 -5.05 -2.61
N SER A 96 -2.01 -5.09 -3.51
CA SER A 96 -2.82 -3.92 -3.85
C SER A 96 -4.30 -4.24 -3.69
N ALA A 97 -5.06 -3.20 -3.37
CA ALA A 97 -6.52 -3.29 -3.32
C ALA A 97 -7.11 -2.16 -4.16
N ILE A 98 -8.17 -2.46 -4.89
CA ILE A 98 -8.86 -1.45 -5.68
C ILE A 98 -9.77 -0.64 -4.76
N LEU A 99 -9.77 0.68 -4.96
CA LEU A 99 -10.55 1.59 -4.13
C LEU A 99 -11.93 1.84 -4.74
N ASP A 100 -12.74 0.79 -4.82
CA ASP A 100 -14.08 0.87 -5.38
C ASP A 100 -15.15 0.26 -4.47
N GLY A 101 -14.76 -0.11 -3.25
CA GLY A 101 -15.69 -0.70 -2.29
C GLY A 101 -15.74 -2.21 -2.32
N THR A 102 -15.08 -2.86 -3.29
CA THR A 102 -15.02 -4.33 -3.34
C THR A 102 -14.33 -4.86 -2.10
N VAL A 103 -13.23 -4.24 -1.69
CA VAL A 103 -12.59 -4.54 -0.41
C VAL A 103 -13.11 -3.53 0.60
N PRO A 104 -13.69 -3.97 1.72
CA PRO A 104 -14.20 -3.03 2.70
C PRO A 104 -13.11 -2.07 3.18
N LEU A 105 -13.48 -0.82 3.37
CA LEU A 105 -12.52 0.20 3.76
C LEU A 105 -11.84 -0.13 5.08
N GLU A 106 -12.57 -0.72 6.02
CA GLU A 106 -11.98 -1.11 7.30
C GLU A 106 -10.88 -2.15 7.13
N ASP A 107 -11.00 -3.02 6.14
CA ASP A 107 -9.95 -4.00 5.85
C ASP A 107 -8.72 -3.31 5.27
N ILE A 108 -8.93 -2.35 4.39
CA ILE A 108 -7.82 -1.58 3.81
C ILE A 108 -7.09 -0.82 4.92
N CYS A 109 -7.83 -0.21 5.85
CA CYS A 109 -7.21 0.47 6.98
C CYS A 109 -6.35 -0.49 7.81
N ARG A 110 -6.84 -1.71 8.03
CA ARG A 110 -6.09 -2.73 8.76
C ARG A 110 -4.79 -3.08 8.03
N TRP A 111 -4.87 -3.23 6.71
CA TRP A 111 -3.66 -3.52 5.92
C TRP A 111 -2.69 -2.36 5.91
N LEU A 112 -3.19 -1.12 5.89
CA LEU A 112 -2.32 0.04 6.01
C LEU A 112 -1.62 0.09 7.36
N ASP A 113 -2.32 -0.27 8.43
CA ASP A 113 -1.71 -0.35 9.76
C ASP A 113 -0.61 -1.41 9.78
N GLU A 114 -0.87 -2.57 9.17
CA GLU A 114 0.13 -3.63 9.08
C GLU A 114 1.34 -3.16 8.27
N SER A 115 1.09 -2.48 7.15
CA SER A 115 2.16 -1.96 6.31
C SER A 115 2.99 -0.91 7.05
N TYR A 116 2.33 -0.06 7.81
CA TYR A 116 3.02 0.93 8.62
C TYR A 116 4.00 0.27 9.58
N GLU A 117 3.53 -0.76 10.28
CA GLU A 117 4.39 -1.50 11.22
C GLU A 117 5.51 -2.23 10.50
N ALA A 118 5.22 -2.79 9.33
CA ALA A 118 6.20 -3.56 8.58
C ALA A 118 7.33 -2.70 8.02
N THR A 119 7.10 -1.41 7.84
CA THR A 119 8.05 -0.52 7.16
C THR A 119 8.61 0.58 8.05
N LYS A 120 8.22 0.65 9.31
CA LYS A 120 8.57 1.80 10.14
C LYS A 120 10.02 1.81 10.58
N SER A 121 10.73 0.68 10.46
CA SER A 121 12.11 0.58 10.87
C SER A 121 12.97 0.05 9.75
N LYS A 122 14.11 0.68 9.54
CA LYS A 122 15.08 0.17 8.58
C LYS A 122 15.77 -1.07 9.07
N THR A 123 15.83 -1.26 10.39
CA THR A 123 16.61 -2.32 10.95
C THR A 123 15.88 -3.60 11.06
N LYS A 124 15.05 -3.85 10.47
CA LYS A 124 14.43 -5.00 10.52
C LYS A 124 14.85 -6.14 9.75
N ASN A 125 15.46 -5.99 9.82
CA ASN A 125 15.87 -6.49 9.17
C ASN A 125 16.97 -6.94 9.27
N LYS A 126 17.32 -6.62 9.94
CA LYS A 126 18.26 -6.86 10.07
C LYS A 126 18.62 -7.70 10.69
N ARG A 127 18.31 -7.92 10.89
CA ARG A 127 18.57 -8.58 11.39
C ARG A 127 19.03 -9.00 12.08
N ILE A 128 18.77 -8.91 12.41
CA ILE A 128 19.13 -9.04 13.11
C ILE A 128 19.74 -9.47 13.58
N PRO A 129 19.74 -9.39 13.71
CA PRO A 129 20.32 -9.57 14.19
C PRO A 129 20.81 -10.07 14.72
N LEU A 130 20.55 -10.09 14.99
CA LEU A 130 21.10 -10.33 15.44
C LEU A 130 21.71 -10.71 15.82
N ALA A 131 21.57 -10.72 15.88
CA ALA A 131 22.20 -10.78 16.24
C ALA A 131 22.89 -10.90 16.52
N ARG A 132 22.78 -10.70 16.77
CA ARG A 132 23.45 -10.48 17.02
C ARG A 132 23.96 -10.47 17.26
N LYS A 133 23.83 -10.45 17.42
CA LYS A 133 24.36 -10.23 17.67
C LYS A 133 24.79 -10.29 17.79
N GLN A 134 24.51 -10.30 17.90
CA GLN A 134 24.93 -10.15 17.97
C GLN A 134 25.38 -10.24 17.91
N THR A 135 25.05 -10.35 18.25
CA THR A 135 25.52 -10.27 18.18
C THR A 135 25.94 -10.22 18.25
#